data_5e88a96de2c37623145eb8ee2ccf1c72
#
_entry.id   5e88a96de2c37623145eb8ee2ccf1c72
#
_cell.length_a   1.000
_cell.length_b   1.000
_cell.length_c   1.000
_cell.angle_alpha   90.00
_cell.angle_beta   90.00
_cell.angle_gamma   90.00
#
_symmetry.space_group_name_H-M   'P 1'
#
loop_
_entity.id
_entity.type
_entity.pdbx_description
1 polymer ?
#
loop_
_entity_poly.entity_id
_entity_poly.type
_entity_poly.pdbx_seq_one_letter_code
_entity_poly.pdbx_strand_id
1 'polypeptide(L)'
;ITHIEKMGTPTMGGGLILISILLSTLLWSDLTNKYMWLMIYVTTAFGLIGLVDDYSKIKHKNSDGMSALTKYTLQSVVAISIAIYLFLNANTAQETSLLIPFFKDLSLPLGFIGFTLLTYLVVVGSSNAVNLTDGLDGLAIMPAVMIISALGIFAYLGGNVIFSNYLDIPYINGAGELVIYCAALAGAGLGFLWFNAYPAEVFMGDLGSLSIGAAMGTIAVIVRQEMILLIMAGVFVIETVSVMLQVAYFRYTKKKYGKGRRIFLMAPLHHHFEKKGWKETQVVVRFWIITMMLVLIGLASLKIR
;
A
#
# COMPACT_ATOMS: atom_id res chain seq x y z
N ILE A 1 28.88 0.35 -3.38
CA ILE A 1 29.40 -0.13 -4.68
C ILE A 1 28.21 -0.48 -5.58
N THR A 2 27.16 -1.11 -5.09
CA THR A 2 25.97 -1.56 -5.87
C THR A 2 25.14 -0.44 -6.50
N HIS A 3 25.12 0.77 -5.92
CA HIS A 3 24.34 1.90 -6.48
C HIS A 3 24.97 2.54 -7.72
N ILE A 4 26.25 2.33 -7.99
CA ILE A 4 26.93 2.86 -9.19
C ILE A 4 26.52 2.05 -10.44
N GLU A 5 26.29 0.75 -10.29
CA GLU A 5 25.86 -0.13 -11.39
C GLU A 5 24.43 0.12 -11.86
N LYS A 6 23.60 0.77 -11.04
CA LYS A 6 22.20 1.12 -11.34
C LYS A 6 22.04 2.48 -12.05
N MET A 7 23.15 3.19 -12.32
CA MET A 7 23.10 4.45 -13.08
C MET A 7 22.75 4.18 -14.54
N GLY A 8 21.58 4.66 -14.97
CA GLY A 8 21.06 4.49 -16.32
C GLY A 8 19.82 3.63 -16.44
N THR A 9 19.40 2.95 -15.38
CA THR A 9 18.13 2.21 -15.37
C THR A 9 16.95 3.19 -15.46
N PRO A 10 16.02 3.01 -16.43
CA PRO A 10 14.86 3.89 -16.57
C PRO A 10 13.98 3.85 -15.31
N THR A 11 13.46 4.98 -14.93
CA THR A 11 12.50 5.15 -13.83
C THR A 11 11.09 5.41 -14.37
N MET A 12 10.09 5.52 -13.48
CA MET A 12 8.68 5.75 -13.81
C MET A 12 7.98 4.55 -14.50
N GLY A 13 8.51 3.33 -14.34
CA GLY A 13 7.84 2.11 -14.80
C GLY A 13 6.45 1.89 -14.19
N GLY A 14 6.17 2.56 -13.06
CA GLY A 14 4.83 2.64 -12.50
C GLY A 14 3.75 3.13 -13.47
N GLY A 15 4.13 3.93 -14.49
CA GLY A 15 3.21 4.36 -15.53
C GLY A 15 2.61 3.19 -16.32
N LEU A 16 3.41 2.18 -16.63
CA LEU A 16 2.94 0.97 -17.32
C LEU A 16 1.99 0.17 -16.43
N ILE A 17 2.30 0.08 -15.12
CA ILE A 17 1.42 -0.58 -14.14
C ILE A 17 0.06 0.13 -14.11
N LEU A 18 0.05 1.47 -13.96
CA LEU A 18 -1.19 2.24 -13.87
C LEU A 18 -2.04 2.13 -15.14
N ILE A 19 -1.42 2.28 -16.31
CA ILE A 19 -2.13 2.15 -17.58
C ILE A 19 -2.75 0.75 -17.70
N SER A 20 -2.01 -0.30 -17.37
CA SER A 20 -2.52 -1.69 -17.41
C SER A 20 -3.69 -1.89 -16.46
N ILE A 21 -3.60 -1.37 -15.23
CA ILE A 21 -4.70 -1.46 -14.24
C ILE A 21 -5.93 -0.71 -14.75
N LEU A 22 -5.77 0.54 -15.18
CA LEU A 22 -6.87 1.39 -15.59
C LEU A 22 -7.57 0.83 -16.82
N LEU A 23 -6.82 0.41 -17.85
CA LEU A 23 -7.40 -0.21 -19.05
C LEU A 23 -8.12 -1.51 -18.73
N SER A 24 -7.51 -2.41 -17.95
CA SER A 24 -8.14 -3.66 -17.56
C SER A 24 -9.41 -3.41 -16.74
N THR A 25 -9.38 -2.48 -15.79
CA THR A 25 -10.55 -2.13 -14.98
C THR A 25 -11.67 -1.57 -15.86
N LEU A 26 -11.39 -0.64 -16.77
CA LEU A 26 -12.38 -0.05 -17.66
C LEU A 26 -13.00 -1.06 -18.63
N LEU A 27 -12.24 -2.06 -19.07
CA LEU A 27 -12.70 -3.06 -20.03
C LEU A 27 -13.50 -4.21 -19.41
N TRP A 28 -13.16 -4.61 -18.18
CA TRP A 28 -13.66 -5.85 -17.60
C TRP A 28 -14.57 -5.67 -16.39
N SER A 29 -14.60 -4.47 -15.76
CA SER A 29 -15.45 -4.26 -14.60
C SER A 29 -16.83 -3.69 -14.94
N ASP A 30 -17.77 -3.89 -14.04
CA ASP A 30 -19.06 -3.22 -14.07
C ASP A 30 -18.90 -1.75 -13.69
N LEU A 31 -18.92 -0.87 -14.68
CA LEU A 31 -18.78 0.57 -14.52
C LEU A 31 -20.00 1.24 -13.85
N THR A 32 -21.08 0.51 -13.56
CA THR A 32 -22.17 1.02 -12.72
C THR A 32 -21.84 0.93 -11.24
N ASN A 33 -20.80 0.16 -10.87
CA ASN A 33 -20.36 -0.04 -9.51
C ASN A 33 -19.58 1.18 -8.99
N LYS A 34 -20.04 1.74 -7.87
CA LYS A 34 -19.44 2.92 -7.22
C LYS A 34 -17.97 2.72 -6.82
N TYR A 35 -17.58 1.49 -6.42
CA TYR A 35 -16.22 1.20 -5.97
C TYR A 35 -15.22 1.19 -7.13
N MET A 36 -15.65 0.85 -8.36
CA MET A 36 -14.76 0.88 -9.52
C MET A 36 -14.29 2.30 -9.83
N TRP A 37 -15.21 3.27 -9.83
CA TRP A 37 -14.85 4.68 -10.02
C TRP A 37 -14.00 5.22 -8.88
N LEU A 38 -14.25 4.78 -7.66
CA LEU A 38 -13.41 5.15 -6.51
C LEU A 38 -11.99 4.61 -6.69
N MET A 39 -11.82 3.36 -7.13
CA MET A 39 -10.49 2.79 -7.37
C MET A 39 -9.75 3.47 -8.54
N ILE A 40 -10.46 3.80 -9.63
CA ILE A 40 -9.91 4.59 -10.74
C ILE A 40 -9.46 5.96 -10.24
N TYR A 41 -10.27 6.63 -9.44
CA TYR A 41 -9.95 7.93 -8.85
C TYR A 41 -8.70 7.87 -7.97
N VAL A 42 -8.64 6.93 -7.03
CA VAL A 42 -7.51 6.76 -6.10
C VAL A 42 -6.21 6.49 -6.87
N THR A 43 -6.26 5.51 -7.78
CA THR A 43 -5.10 5.11 -8.57
C THR A 43 -4.56 6.26 -9.40
N THR A 44 -5.46 6.99 -10.06
CA THR A 44 -5.07 8.14 -10.90
C THR A 44 -4.57 9.31 -10.06
N ALA A 45 -5.26 9.66 -8.97
CA ALA A 45 -4.90 10.81 -8.14
C ALA A 45 -3.54 10.62 -7.46
N PHE A 46 -3.30 9.46 -6.81
CA PHE A 46 -1.99 9.17 -6.22
C PHE A 46 -0.91 8.96 -7.28
N GLY A 47 -1.27 8.38 -8.43
CA GLY A 47 -0.37 8.28 -9.58
C GLY A 47 0.08 9.65 -10.08
N LEU A 48 -0.83 10.61 -10.23
CA LEU A 48 -0.49 11.98 -10.63
C LEU A 48 0.40 12.70 -9.60
N ILE A 49 0.16 12.49 -8.30
CA ILE A 49 1.06 13.02 -7.25
C ILE A 49 2.47 12.47 -7.43
N GLY A 50 2.60 11.15 -7.63
CA GLY A 50 3.88 10.50 -7.88
C GLY A 50 4.53 10.94 -9.19
N LEU A 51 3.74 11.09 -10.26
CA LEU A 51 4.21 11.58 -11.56
C LEU A 51 4.84 12.97 -11.45
N VAL A 52 4.19 13.89 -10.75
CA VAL A 52 4.72 15.26 -10.56
C VAL A 52 6.00 15.23 -9.71
N ASP A 53 6.07 14.36 -8.72
CA ASP A 53 7.27 14.19 -7.89
C ASP A 53 8.44 13.65 -8.72
N ASP A 54 8.24 12.55 -9.45
CA ASP A 54 9.27 11.93 -10.30
C ASP A 54 9.69 12.84 -11.45
N TYR A 55 8.74 13.52 -12.10
CA TYR A 55 9.04 14.49 -13.16
C TYR A 55 9.87 15.66 -12.63
N SER A 56 9.56 16.15 -11.41
CA SER A 56 10.34 17.22 -10.77
C SER A 56 11.79 16.79 -10.53
N LYS A 57 12.03 15.57 -10.04
CA LYS A 57 13.36 14.99 -9.85
C LYS A 57 14.15 14.93 -11.16
N ILE A 58 13.52 14.48 -12.25
CA ILE A 58 14.16 14.38 -13.57
C ILE A 58 14.48 15.76 -14.11
N LYS A 59 13.53 16.70 -14.09
CA LYS A 59 13.69 18.06 -14.63
C LYS A 59 14.79 18.84 -13.93
N HIS A 60 14.87 18.77 -12.62
CA HIS A 60 15.87 19.50 -11.84
C HIS A 60 17.17 18.74 -11.62
N LYS A 61 17.27 17.49 -12.11
CA LYS A 61 18.44 16.60 -11.96
C LYS A 61 18.93 16.50 -10.51
N ASN A 62 17.99 16.51 -9.56
CA ASN A 62 18.26 16.37 -8.14
C ASN A 62 17.29 15.34 -7.52
N SER A 63 17.57 14.92 -6.30
CA SER A 63 16.74 13.95 -5.57
C SER A 63 15.57 14.59 -4.81
N ASP A 64 15.44 15.93 -4.81
CA ASP A 64 14.54 16.59 -3.87
C ASP A 64 13.06 16.52 -4.25
N GLY A 65 12.75 16.38 -5.55
CA GLY A 65 11.37 16.22 -6.02
C GLY A 65 10.42 17.34 -5.58
N MET A 66 9.19 16.96 -5.27
CA MET A 66 8.17 17.82 -4.67
C MET A 66 8.46 18.03 -3.19
N SER A 67 8.14 19.22 -2.64
CA SER A 67 8.29 19.44 -1.19
C SER A 67 7.44 18.42 -0.40
N ALA A 68 8.00 17.89 0.70
CA ALA A 68 7.32 16.90 1.53
C ALA A 68 5.94 17.40 2.01
N LEU A 69 5.85 18.71 2.33
CA LEU A 69 4.58 19.31 2.76
C LEU A 69 3.54 19.29 1.64
N THR A 70 3.90 19.69 0.42
CA THR A 70 3.00 19.70 -0.74
C THR A 70 2.53 18.28 -1.06
N LYS A 71 3.44 17.31 -1.12
CA LYS A 71 3.13 15.89 -1.36
C LYS A 71 2.14 15.37 -0.33
N TYR A 72 2.43 15.60 0.95
CA TYR A 72 1.57 15.16 2.05
C TYR A 72 0.19 15.83 2.05
N THR A 73 0.12 17.13 1.73
CA THR A 73 -1.15 17.87 1.64
C THR A 73 -2.03 17.31 0.52
N LEU A 74 -1.46 17.07 -0.67
CA LEU A 74 -2.23 16.50 -1.79
C LEU A 74 -2.75 15.09 -1.47
N GLN A 75 -1.91 14.23 -0.91
CA GLN A 75 -2.33 12.91 -0.44
C GLN A 75 -3.45 13.00 0.60
N SER A 76 -3.35 13.96 1.53
CA SER A 76 -4.37 14.18 2.57
C SER A 76 -5.71 14.59 1.98
N VAL A 77 -5.72 15.51 1.02
CA VAL A 77 -6.95 15.96 0.34
C VAL A 77 -7.64 14.77 -0.34
N VAL A 78 -6.89 13.95 -1.08
CA VAL A 78 -7.43 12.77 -1.75
C VAL A 78 -7.95 11.75 -0.73
N ALA A 79 -7.19 11.43 0.31
CA ALA A 79 -7.60 10.45 1.32
C ALA A 79 -8.85 10.88 2.11
N ILE A 80 -8.96 12.16 2.44
CA ILE A 80 -10.14 12.70 3.10
C ILE A 80 -11.36 12.66 2.17
N SER A 81 -11.20 12.96 0.88
CA SER A 81 -12.31 12.86 -0.10
C SER A 81 -12.80 11.42 -0.23
N ILE A 82 -11.91 10.43 -0.22
CA ILE A 82 -12.25 8.99 -0.19
C ILE A 82 -13.07 8.67 1.06
N ALA A 83 -12.60 9.11 2.22
CA ALA A 83 -13.27 8.85 3.50
C ALA A 83 -14.68 9.45 3.53
N ILE A 84 -14.84 10.70 3.11
CA ILE A 84 -16.13 11.37 3.02
C ILE A 84 -17.05 10.61 2.06
N TYR A 85 -16.56 10.27 0.88
CA TYR A 85 -17.34 9.53 -0.11
C TYR A 85 -17.83 8.19 0.42
N LEU A 86 -16.96 7.39 1.04
CA LEU A 86 -17.33 6.09 1.61
C LEU A 86 -18.30 6.24 2.77
N PHE A 87 -18.10 7.21 3.65
CA PHE A 87 -19.01 7.44 4.78
C PHE A 87 -20.42 7.83 4.33
N LEU A 88 -20.52 8.76 3.38
CA LEU A 88 -21.84 9.24 2.87
C LEU A 88 -22.59 8.19 2.03
N ASN A 89 -21.86 7.22 1.45
CA ASN A 89 -22.44 6.16 0.62
C ASN A 89 -22.48 4.80 1.33
N ALA A 90 -22.25 4.77 2.64
CA ALA A 90 -22.41 3.55 3.44
C ALA A 90 -23.89 3.17 3.57
N ASN A 91 -24.20 1.89 3.34
CA ASN A 91 -25.56 1.37 3.41
C ASN A 91 -25.89 0.82 4.79
N THR A 92 -24.87 0.39 5.54
CA THR A 92 -25.00 -0.23 6.85
C THR A 92 -24.02 0.39 7.85
N ALA A 93 -24.35 0.32 9.15
CA ALA A 93 -23.45 0.78 10.21
C ALA A 93 -22.13 -0.01 10.24
N GLN A 94 -22.15 -1.26 9.78
CA GLN A 94 -20.95 -2.11 9.72
C GLN A 94 -19.93 -1.58 8.70
N GLU A 95 -20.38 -0.95 7.61
CA GLU A 95 -19.50 -0.34 6.59
C GLU A 95 -18.68 0.85 7.13
N THR A 96 -19.00 1.38 8.30
CA THR A 96 -18.31 2.50 8.95
C THR A 96 -17.74 2.15 10.33
N SER A 97 -17.76 0.86 10.72
CA SER A 97 -17.26 0.37 12.00
C SER A 97 -15.89 -0.27 11.83
N LEU A 98 -15.02 -0.19 12.81
CA LEU A 98 -13.77 -0.94 12.87
C LEU A 98 -14.02 -2.36 13.36
N LEU A 99 -13.60 -3.33 12.57
CA LEU A 99 -13.67 -4.75 12.93
C LEU A 99 -12.37 -5.18 13.58
N ILE A 100 -12.49 -5.94 14.68
CA ILE A 100 -11.32 -6.49 15.37
C ILE A 100 -11.07 -7.91 14.84
N PRO A 101 -9.91 -8.17 14.21
CA PRO A 101 -9.57 -9.50 13.73
C PRO A 101 -9.64 -10.55 14.84
N PHE A 102 -10.05 -11.76 14.49
CA PHE A 102 -10.19 -12.90 15.42
C PHE A 102 -11.28 -12.76 16.49
N PHE A 103 -11.93 -11.59 16.63
CA PHE A 103 -13.04 -11.33 17.55
C PHE A 103 -14.23 -10.77 16.77
N LYS A 104 -14.97 -11.65 16.09
CA LYS A 104 -15.98 -11.26 15.09
C LYS A 104 -17.16 -10.48 15.67
N ASP A 105 -17.52 -10.75 16.92
CA ASP A 105 -18.58 -10.04 17.64
C ASP A 105 -18.19 -8.61 18.07
N LEU A 106 -16.88 -8.29 17.97
CA LEU A 106 -16.36 -7.00 18.41
C LEU A 106 -16.21 -6.04 17.24
N SER A 107 -17.18 -5.16 17.08
CA SER A 107 -17.13 -4.04 16.15
C SER A 107 -17.20 -2.71 16.90
N LEU A 108 -16.34 -1.77 16.55
CA LEU A 108 -16.31 -0.44 17.15
C LEU A 108 -16.90 0.57 16.17
N PRO A 109 -18.07 1.18 16.47
CA PRO A 109 -18.62 2.24 15.64
C PRO A 109 -17.73 3.48 15.74
N LEU A 110 -17.19 3.93 14.61
CA LEU A 110 -16.21 5.02 14.59
C LEU A 110 -16.85 6.41 14.48
N GLY A 111 -18.09 6.49 14.00
CA GLY A 111 -18.71 7.75 13.61
C GLY A 111 -17.95 8.43 12.47
N PHE A 112 -18.39 9.62 12.05
CA PHE A 112 -17.80 10.33 10.91
C PHE A 112 -16.31 10.67 11.12
N ILE A 113 -15.97 11.23 12.28
CA ILE A 113 -14.61 11.69 12.57
C ILE A 113 -13.64 10.50 12.68
N GLY A 114 -14.01 9.46 13.44
CA GLY A 114 -13.17 8.28 13.63
C GLY A 114 -12.96 7.51 12.34
N PHE A 115 -14.02 7.34 11.52
CA PHE A 115 -13.93 6.71 10.22
C PHE A 115 -13.03 7.50 9.25
N THR A 116 -13.19 8.82 9.19
CA THR A 116 -12.36 9.67 8.35
C THR A 116 -10.90 9.62 8.75
N LEU A 117 -10.62 9.66 10.05
CA LEU A 117 -9.25 9.56 10.57
C LEU A 117 -8.62 8.19 10.27
N LEU A 118 -9.35 7.10 10.49
CA LEU A 118 -8.88 5.75 10.19
C LEU A 118 -8.58 5.59 8.69
N THR A 119 -9.53 5.95 7.83
CA THR A 119 -9.36 5.88 6.37
C THR A 119 -8.16 6.69 5.91
N TYR A 120 -8.02 7.91 6.42
CA TYR A 120 -6.88 8.77 6.14
C TYR A 120 -5.55 8.08 6.53
N LEU A 121 -5.46 7.56 7.74
CA LEU A 121 -4.24 6.89 8.24
C LEU A 121 -3.92 5.64 7.41
N VAL A 122 -4.93 4.86 7.04
CA VAL A 122 -4.74 3.64 6.25
C VAL A 122 -4.30 3.98 4.83
N VAL A 123 -4.98 4.90 4.13
CA VAL A 123 -4.68 5.22 2.73
C VAL A 123 -3.33 5.93 2.59
N VAL A 124 -3.11 7.00 3.36
CA VAL A 124 -1.84 7.76 3.30
C VAL A 124 -0.69 6.93 3.87
N GLY A 125 -0.96 6.18 4.96
CA GLY A 125 0.03 5.29 5.58
C GLY A 125 0.50 4.21 4.62
N SER A 126 -0.42 3.47 3.98
CA SER A 126 -0.09 2.42 3.01
C SER A 126 0.63 2.98 1.80
N SER A 127 0.18 4.13 1.27
CA SER A 127 0.83 4.79 0.14
C SER A 127 2.30 5.09 0.42
N ASN A 128 2.59 5.74 1.54
CA ASN A 128 3.96 6.09 1.88
C ASN A 128 4.79 4.88 2.35
N ALA A 129 4.16 3.86 2.95
CA ALA A 129 4.85 2.64 3.38
C ALA A 129 5.36 1.82 2.18
N VAL A 130 4.55 1.67 1.13
CA VAL A 130 4.99 1.03 -0.11
C VAL A 130 6.11 1.84 -0.77
N ASN A 131 5.97 3.16 -0.83
CA ASN A 131 6.99 4.03 -1.40
C ASN A 131 8.32 3.97 -0.65
N LEU A 132 8.32 3.95 0.68
CA LEU A 132 9.54 3.81 1.49
C LEU A 132 10.21 2.44 1.35
N THR A 133 9.44 1.40 1.01
CA THR A 133 9.94 0.04 0.84
C THR A 133 10.49 -0.20 -0.56
N ASP A 134 10.15 0.64 -1.54
CA ASP A 134 10.59 0.53 -2.94
C ASP A 134 12.05 1.00 -3.12
N GLY A 135 12.96 0.40 -2.36
CA GLY A 135 14.39 0.75 -2.36
C GLY A 135 15.32 -0.31 -2.94
N LEU A 136 14.84 -1.54 -3.16
CA LEU A 136 15.59 -2.65 -3.76
C LEU A 136 14.77 -3.31 -4.87
N ASP A 137 15.47 -3.92 -5.83
CA ASP A 137 14.88 -4.55 -7.02
C ASP A 137 13.86 -5.63 -6.65
N GLY A 138 12.60 -5.43 -7.04
CA GLY A 138 11.48 -6.35 -6.76
C GLY A 138 10.97 -6.36 -5.31
N LEU A 139 11.55 -5.58 -4.40
CA LEU A 139 11.23 -5.64 -2.97
C LEU A 139 9.79 -5.24 -2.67
N ALA A 140 9.29 -4.16 -3.24
CA ALA A 140 7.95 -3.63 -2.92
C ALA A 140 6.84 -4.29 -3.73
N ILE A 141 7.06 -4.56 -5.01
CA ILE A 141 5.99 -4.98 -5.92
C ILE A 141 5.44 -6.38 -5.58
N MET A 142 6.28 -7.37 -5.29
CA MET A 142 5.80 -8.72 -4.99
C MET A 142 5.00 -8.81 -3.68
N PRO A 143 5.44 -8.22 -2.55
CA PRO A 143 4.60 -8.08 -1.36
C PRO A 143 3.25 -7.39 -1.64
N ALA A 144 3.24 -6.31 -2.43
CA ALA A 144 2.00 -5.65 -2.80
C ALA A 144 1.06 -6.58 -3.58
N VAL A 145 1.57 -7.34 -4.56
CA VAL A 145 0.80 -8.34 -5.31
C VAL A 145 0.18 -9.38 -4.38
N MET A 146 0.96 -9.92 -3.44
CA MET A 146 0.47 -10.93 -2.48
C MET A 146 -0.68 -10.36 -1.62
N ILE A 147 -0.51 -9.15 -1.07
CA ILE A 147 -1.49 -8.51 -0.19
C ILE A 147 -2.77 -8.17 -0.98
N ILE A 148 -2.64 -7.60 -2.17
CA ILE A 148 -3.79 -7.24 -3.00
C ILE A 148 -4.56 -8.47 -3.45
N SER A 149 -3.87 -9.57 -3.77
CA SER A 149 -4.52 -10.85 -4.08
C SER A 149 -5.34 -11.36 -2.89
N ALA A 150 -4.82 -11.26 -1.68
CA ALA A 150 -5.56 -11.61 -0.47
C ALA A 150 -6.74 -10.67 -0.22
N LEU A 151 -6.57 -9.35 -0.39
CA LEU A 151 -7.68 -8.40 -0.29
C LEU A 151 -8.77 -8.66 -1.33
N GLY A 152 -8.40 -9.13 -2.54
CA GLY A 152 -9.34 -9.59 -3.56
C GLY A 152 -10.18 -10.78 -3.07
N ILE A 153 -9.58 -11.73 -2.33
CA ILE A 153 -10.33 -12.82 -1.70
C ILE A 153 -11.31 -12.27 -0.66
N PHE A 154 -10.90 -11.35 0.21
CA PHE A 154 -11.81 -10.69 1.15
C PHE A 154 -12.94 -9.94 0.45
N ALA A 155 -12.64 -9.26 -0.65
CA ALA A 155 -13.64 -8.55 -1.46
C ALA A 155 -14.67 -9.51 -2.07
N TYR A 156 -14.22 -10.64 -2.62
CA TYR A 156 -15.11 -11.67 -3.15
C TYR A 156 -16.03 -12.25 -2.08
N LEU A 157 -15.47 -12.62 -0.93
CA LEU A 157 -16.21 -13.23 0.17
C LEU A 157 -17.18 -12.24 0.83
N GLY A 158 -16.74 -11.00 1.10
CA GLY A 158 -17.57 -9.95 1.67
C GLY A 158 -18.63 -9.40 0.70
N GLY A 159 -18.37 -9.49 -0.60
CA GLY A 159 -19.33 -9.11 -1.65
C GLY A 159 -20.40 -10.16 -1.94
N ASN A 160 -20.32 -11.36 -1.34
CA ASN A 160 -21.26 -12.46 -1.55
C ASN A 160 -22.04 -12.76 -0.26
N VAL A 161 -23.37 -12.68 -0.33
CA VAL A 161 -24.26 -12.88 0.84
C VAL A 161 -24.06 -14.26 1.47
N ILE A 162 -23.90 -15.33 0.68
CA ILE A 162 -23.77 -16.70 1.18
C ILE A 162 -22.44 -16.85 1.95
N PHE A 163 -21.35 -16.41 1.34
CA PHE A 163 -20.03 -16.53 1.95
C PHE A 163 -19.86 -15.59 3.15
N SER A 164 -20.37 -14.37 3.09
CA SER A 164 -20.29 -13.44 4.20
C SER A 164 -21.02 -13.97 5.43
N ASN A 165 -22.23 -14.51 5.25
CA ASN A 165 -23.00 -15.16 6.33
C ASN A 165 -22.30 -16.42 6.87
N TYR A 166 -21.74 -17.26 5.99
CA TYR A 166 -21.05 -18.49 6.42
C TYR A 166 -19.77 -18.19 7.22
N LEU A 167 -19.04 -17.13 6.83
CA LEU A 167 -17.79 -16.74 7.46
C LEU A 167 -17.98 -15.73 8.60
N ASP A 168 -19.22 -15.26 8.82
CA ASP A 168 -19.54 -14.24 9.81
C ASP A 168 -18.68 -12.96 9.63
N ILE A 169 -18.66 -12.47 8.41
CA ILE A 169 -18.03 -11.21 8.02
C ILE A 169 -19.09 -10.26 7.43
N PRO A 170 -18.88 -8.94 7.47
CA PRO A 170 -19.83 -7.99 6.91
C PRO A 170 -20.08 -8.24 5.42
N TYR A 171 -21.37 -8.29 5.06
CA TYR A 171 -21.76 -8.20 3.66
C TYR A 171 -21.67 -6.75 3.18
N ILE A 172 -20.90 -6.53 2.12
CA ILE A 172 -20.70 -5.21 1.52
C ILE A 172 -21.13 -5.28 0.07
N ASN A 173 -22.31 -4.72 -0.20
CA ASN A 173 -22.92 -4.76 -1.53
C ASN A 173 -22.02 -4.10 -2.57
N GLY A 174 -21.71 -4.86 -3.64
CA GLY A 174 -20.86 -4.43 -4.74
C GLY A 174 -19.36 -4.59 -4.49
N ALA A 175 -18.89 -4.98 -3.28
CA ALA A 175 -17.46 -5.18 -3.04
C ALA A 175 -16.86 -6.33 -3.83
N GLY A 176 -17.67 -7.33 -4.24
CA GLY A 176 -17.21 -8.45 -5.07
C GLY A 176 -16.55 -8.02 -6.37
N GLU A 177 -16.98 -6.90 -6.96
CA GLU A 177 -16.44 -6.36 -8.20
C GLU A 177 -14.96 -5.90 -8.05
N LEU A 178 -14.53 -5.57 -6.84
CA LEU A 178 -13.12 -5.24 -6.55
C LEU A 178 -12.15 -6.36 -6.93
N VAL A 179 -12.61 -7.60 -7.07
CA VAL A 179 -11.78 -8.73 -7.52
C VAL A 179 -11.17 -8.45 -8.88
N ILE A 180 -11.93 -7.84 -9.79
CA ILE A 180 -11.44 -7.51 -11.14
C ILE A 180 -10.29 -6.48 -11.02
N TYR A 181 -10.47 -5.45 -10.22
CA TYR A 181 -9.41 -4.46 -9.96
C TYR A 181 -8.18 -5.12 -9.29
N CYS A 182 -8.39 -5.96 -8.28
CA CYS A 182 -7.30 -6.68 -7.60
C CYS A 182 -6.54 -7.58 -8.56
N ALA A 183 -7.24 -8.30 -9.44
CA ALA A 183 -6.64 -9.16 -10.47
C ALA A 183 -5.86 -8.33 -11.50
N ALA A 184 -6.41 -7.20 -11.94
CA ALA A 184 -5.73 -6.27 -12.86
C ALA A 184 -4.43 -5.74 -12.25
N LEU A 185 -4.46 -5.33 -10.96
CA LEU A 185 -3.27 -4.84 -10.27
C LEU A 185 -2.26 -5.97 -10.02
N ALA A 186 -2.71 -7.15 -9.60
CA ALA A 186 -1.83 -8.30 -9.41
C ALA A 186 -1.16 -8.71 -10.74
N GLY A 187 -1.91 -8.78 -11.84
CA GLY A 187 -1.38 -9.08 -13.17
C GLY A 187 -0.39 -8.02 -13.67
N ALA A 188 -0.71 -6.74 -13.54
CA ALA A 188 0.17 -5.64 -13.88
C ALA A 188 1.46 -5.64 -13.01
N GLY A 189 1.31 -5.93 -11.72
CA GLY A 189 2.44 -6.06 -10.79
C GLY A 189 3.37 -7.22 -11.12
N LEU A 190 2.82 -8.39 -11.46
CA LEU A 190 3.62 -9.55 -11.90
C LEU A 190 4.32 -9.29 -13.24
N GLY A 191 3.61 -8.65 -14.20
CA GLY A 191 4.22 -8.24 -15.46
C GLY A 191 5.36 -7.23 -15.26
N PHE A 192 5.19 -6.28 -14.36
CA PHE A 192 6.24 -5.34 -13.99
C PHE A 192 7.41 -6.02 -13.28
N LEU A 193 7.14 -6.97 -12.37
CA LEU A 193 8.17 -7.71 -11.64
C LEU A 193 9.11 -8.46 -12.58
N TRP A 194 8.62 -8.91 -13.74
CA TRP A 194 9.46 -9.58 -14.75
C TRP A 194 10.68 -8.73 -15.13
N PHE A 195 10.51 -7.40 -15.22
CA PHE A 195 11.56 -6.46 -15.57
C PHE A 195 12.21 -5.77 -14.34
N ASN A 196 11.55 -5.81 -13.19
CA ASN A 196 12.03 -5.19 -11.95
C ASN A 196 12.74 -6.17 -11.01
N ALA A 197 12.69 -7.49 -11.29
CA ALA A 197 13.48 -8.47 -10.54
C ALA A 197 14.99 -8.23 -10.74
N TYR A 198 15.76 -8.54 -9.70
CA TYR A 198 17.22 -8.31 -9.72
C TYR A 198 17.95 -9.10 -10.85
N PRO A 199 18.81 -8.45 -11.66
CA PRO A 199 19.07 -7.02 -11.73
C PRO A 199 17.98 -6.25 -12.48
N ALA A 200 17.42 -5.20 -11.88
CA ALA A 200 16.26 -4.50 -12.42
C ALA A 200 16.60 -3.75 -13.73
N GLU A 201 15.75 -3.95 -14.74
CA GLU A 201 15.80 -3.22 -16.02
C GLU A 201 14.97 -1.93 -15.99
N VAL A 202 14.04 -1.80 -15.02
CA VAL A 202 13.16 -0.64 -14.84
C VAL A 202 12.80 -0.45 -13.38
N PHE A 203 12.75 0.82 -12.91
CA PHE A 203 12.30 1.17 -11.56
C PHE A 203 10.87 1.69 -11.58
N MET A 204 10.13 1.37 -10.51
CA MET A 204 8.71 1.73 -10.38
C MET A 204 8.51 3.24 -10.23
N GLY A 205 9.29 3.87 -9.35
CA GLY A 205 9.17 5.28 -9.01
C GLY A 205 7.98 5.60 -8.10
N ASP A 206 7.87 6.88 -7.72
CA ASP A 206 6.79 7.38 -6.87
C ASP A 206 5.42 7.27 -7.54
N LEU A 207 5.39 7.36 -8.88
CA LEU A 207 4.21 7.16 -9.70
C LEU A 207 3.51 5.82 -9.43
N GLY A 208 4.27 4.73 -9.37
CA GLY A 208 3.73 3.40 -9.11
C GLY A 208 3.54 3.13 -7.62
N SER A 209 4.57 3.36 -6.82
CA SER A 209 4.58 2.97 -5.41
C SER A 209 3.51 3.68 -4.57
N LEU A 210 3.31 5.00 -4.76
CA LEU A 210 2.26 5.75 -4.07
C LEU A 210 0.87 5.28 -4.45
N SER A 211 0.65 5.05 -5.75
CA SER A 211 -0.62 4.61 -6.30
C SER A 211 -1.02 3.22 -5.82
N ILE A 212 -0.11 2.25 -5.89
CA ILE A 212 -0.34 0.87 -5.44
C ILE A 212 -0.63 0.83 -3.94
N GLY A 213 0.14 1.56 -3.13
CA GLY A 213 -0.07 1.61 -1.69
C GLY A 213 -1.41 2.26 -1.31
N ALA A 214 -1.80 3.35 -1.98
CA ALA A 214 -3.09 3.99 -1.76
C ALA A 214 -4.27 3.10 -2.18
N ALA A 215 -4.15 2.41 -3.31
CA ALA A 215 -5.15 1.45 -3.78
C ALA A 215 -5.31 0.30 -2.77
N MET A 216 -4.22 -0.28 -2.29
CA MET A 216 -4.21 -1.34 -1.28
C MET A 216 -4.92 -0.88 0.01
N GLY A 217 -4.60 0.31 0.51
CA GLY A 217 -5.26 0.90 1.68
C GLY A 217 -6.75 1.14 1.45
N THR A 218 -7.13 1.65 0.28
CA THR A 218 -8.53 1.92 -0.06
C THR A 218 -9.35 0.64 -0.16
N ILE A 219 -8.82 -0.42 -0.79
CA ILE A 219 -9.49 -1.72 -0.83
C ILE A 219 -9.73 -2.24 0.59
N ALA A 220 -8.72 -2.20 1.45
CA ALA A 220 -8.85 -2.66 2.82
C ALA A 220 -9.92 -1.90 3.61
N VAL A 221 -10.05 -0.58 3.39
CA VAL A 221 -11.13 0.24 3.98
C VAL A 221 -12.50 -0.17 3.43
N ILE A 222 -12.64 -0.38 2.11
CA ILE A 222 -13.91 -0.81 1.52
C ILE A 222 -14.35 -2.17 2.10
N VAL A 223 -13.43 -3.14 2.17
CA VAL A 223 -13.75 -4.50 2.64
C VAL A 223 -13.68 -4.65 4.17
N ARG A 224 -13.49 -3.55 4.92
CA ARG A 224 -13.41 -3.49 6.39
C ARG A 224 -12.29 -4.38 6.99
N GLN A 225 -11.17 -4.45 6.30
CA GLN A 225 -10.02 -5.28 6.69
C GLN A 225 -8.78 -4.44 7.03
N GLU A 226 -8.96 -3.27 7.63
CA GLU A 226 -7.88 -2.34 7.95
C GLU A 226 -6.87 -2.95 8.93
N MET A 227 -7.38 -3.63 9.96
CA MET A 227 -6.53 -4.30 10.95
C MET A 227 -5.83 -5.53 10.38
N ILE A 228 -6.50 -6.26 9.48
CA ILE A 228 -5.89 -7.37 8.74
C ILE A 228 -4.83 -6.86 7.78
N LEU A 229 -5.08 -5.73 7.10
CA LEU A 229 -4.06 -5.10 6.27
C LEU A 229 -2.81 -4.77 7.09
N LEU A 230 -2.95 -4.26 8.31
CA LEU A 230 -1.82 -3.97 9.19
C LEU A 230 -0.94 -5.21 9.44
N ILE A 231 -1.57 -6.40 9.56
CA ILE A 231 -0.87 -7.67 9.71
C ILE A 231 -0.23 -8.09 8.39
N MET A 232 -1.01 -8.17 7.30
CA MET A 232 -0.51 -8.63 6.01
C MET A 232 0.60 -7.72 5.46
N ALA A 233 0.47 -6.40 5.66
CA ALA A 233 1.44 -5.40 5.27
C ALA A 233 2.58 -5.22 6.29
N GLY A 234 2.79 -6.15 7.22
CA GLY A 234 3.75 -6.03 8.32
C GLY A 234 5.17 -5.68 7.87
N VAL A 235 5.61 -6.14 6.69
CA VAL A 235 6.90 -5.75 6.12
C VAL A 235 6.92 -4.25 5.81
N PHE A 236 5.90 -3.71 5.14
CA PHE A 236 5.78 -2.27 4.86
C PHE A 236 5.68 -1.43 6.15
N VAL A 237 4.96 -1.96 7.15
CA VAL A 237 4.82 -1.32 8.46
C VAL A 237 6.17 -1.24 9.17
N ILE A 238 6.91 -2.34 9.26
CA ILE A 238 8.22 -2.38 9.94
C ILE A 238 9.24 -1.49 9.23
N GLU A 239 9.25 -1.46 7.89
CA GLU A 239 10.09 -0.55 7.12
C GLU A 239 9.80 0.91 7.49
N THR A 240 8.53 1.31 7.47
CA THR A 240 8.10 2.66 7.81
C THR A 240 8.42 3.02 9.26
N VAL A 241 8.09 2.13 10.21
CA VAL A 241 8.36 2.32 11.64
C VAL A 241 9.86 2.47 11.89
N SER A 242 10.70 1.71 11.19
CA SER A 242 12.16 1.84 11.32
C SER A 242 12.67 3.22 10.96
N VAL A 243 12.12 3.85 9.91
CA VAL A 243 12.45 5.22 9.51
C VAL A 243 11.96 6.21 10.56
N MET A 244 10.72 6.06 11.02
CA MET A 244 10.15 6.94 12.05
C MET A 244 10.99 6.91 13.34
N LEU A 245 11.34 5.72 13.83
CA LEU A 245 12.17 5.54 15.02
C LEU A 245 13.57 6.12 14.82
N GLN A 246 14.19 5.86 13.69
CA GLN A 246 15.52 6.39 13.38
C GLN A 246 15.54 7.90 13.38
N VAL A 247 14.58 8.55 12.71
CA VAL A 247 14.50 10.01 12.63
C VAL A 247 14.16 10.62 13.99
N ALA A 248 13.20 10.06 14.72
CA ALA A 248 12.81 10.54 16.04
C ALA A 248 13.99 10.47 17.03
N TYR A 249 14.67 9.32 17.09
CA TYR A 249 15.81 9.11 17.98
C TYR A 249 17.01 10.00 17.61
N PHE A 250 17.29 10.15 16.31
CA PHE A 250 18.35 11.01 15.83
C PHE A 250 18.11 12.47 16.21
N ARG A 251 16.89 12.97 16.03
CA ARG A 251 16.50 14.34 16.42
C ARG A 251 16.57 14.53 17.95
N TYR A 252 16.05 13.56 18.72
CA TYR A 252 16.08 13.58 20.18
C TYR A 252 17.53 13.64 20.70
N THR A 253 18.40 12.74 20.23
CA THR A 253 19.80 12.68 20.68
C THR A 253 20.60 13.88 20.24
N LYS A 254 20.35 14.42 19.02
CA LYS A 254 20.96 15.67 18.56
C LYS A 254 20.60 16.85 19.46
N LYS A 255 19.32 16.95 19.88
CA LYS A 255 18.87 18.02 20.81
C LYS A 255 19.46 17.82 22.20
N LYS A 256 19.56 16.61 22.72
CA LYS A 256 19.99 16.30 24.08
C LYS A 256 21.53 16.31 24.27
N TYR A 257 22.26 15.79 23.27
CA TYR A 257 23.71 15.53 23.38
C TYR A 257 24.54 16.31 22.35
N GLY A 258 23.95 17.20 21.57
CA GLY A 258 24.62 17.93 20.49
C GLY A 258 24.99 17.13 19.26
N LYS A 259 24.97 15.78 19.36
CA LYS A 259 25.27 14.85 18.25
C LYS A 259 24.14 13.85 18.09
N GLY A 260 23.64 13.69 16.85
CA GLY A 260 22.64 12.68 16.52
C GLY A 260 23.23 11.27 16.57
N ARG A 261 22.50 10.35 17.24
CA ARG A 261 22.85 8.92 17.30
C ARG A 261 21.85 8.12 16.46
N ARG A 262 22.30 7.00 15.90
CA ARG A 262 21.48 6.10 15.10
C ARG A 262 21.11 4.85 15.91
N ILE A 263 19.88 4.34 15.74
CA ILE A 263 19.44 3.05 16.27
C ILE A 263 19.87 1.95 15.31
N PHE A 264 19.54 2.13 14.01
CA PHE A 264 19.89 1.21 12.94
C PHE A 264 21.13 1.73 12.19
N LEU A 265 21.87 0.85 11.56
CA LEU A 265 23.00 1.23 10.70
C LEU A 265 22.56 2.16 9.58
N MET A 266 21.38 1.86 9.01
CA MET A 266 20.65 2.68 8.04
C MET A 266 19.16 2.39 8.17
N ALA A 267 18.28 3.30 7.82
CA ALA A 267 16.84 3.09 7.68
C ALA A 267 16.43 3.52 6.27
N PRO A 268 15.47 2.83 5.65
CA PRO A 268 14.66 1.69 6.14
C PRO A 268 15.46 0.40 6.43
N LEU A 269 14.82 -0.66 6.98
CA LEU A 269 15.50 -1.87 7.45
C LEU A 269 16.19 -2.67 6.36
N HIS A 270 15.68 -2.68 5.12
CA HIS A 270 16.36 -3.36 4.02
C HIS A 270 17.80 -2.87 3.86
N HIS A 271 18.05 -1.56 3.94
CA HIS A 271 19.39 -1.00 3.91
C HIS A 271 20.23 -1.34 5.16
N HIS A 272 19.58 -1.54 6.33
CA HIS A 272 20.27 -2.01 7.52
C HIS A 272 20.85 -3.41 7.31
N PHE A 273 20.09 -4.31 6.67
CA PHE A 273 20.57 -5.66 6.39
C PHE A 273 21.65 -5.69 5.31
N GLU A 274 21.56 -4.84 4.27
CA GLU A 274 22.65 -4.65 3.31
C GLU A 274 23.94 -4.19 4.01
N LYS A 275 23.85 -3.21 4.92
CA LYS A 275 24.99 -2.74 5.73
C LYS A 275 25.55 -3.82 6.67
N LYS A 276 24.76 -4.82 7.04
CA LYS A 276 25.21 -6.03 7.74
C LYS A 276 25.86 -7.07 6.84
N GLY A 277 25.90 -6.86 5.53
CA GLY A 277 26.54 -7.74 4.58
C GLY A 277 25.61 -8.77 3.92
N TRP A 278 24.27 -8.63 4.06
CA TRP A 278 23.35 -9.47 3.30
C TRP A 278 23.32 -9.02 1.84
N LYS A 279 23.25 -9.98 0.93
CA LYS A 279 23.05 -9.69 -0.50
C LYS A 279 21.65 -9.14 -0.73
N GLU A 280 21.49 -8.22 -1.67
CA GLU A 280 20.21 -7.63 -2.04
C GLU A 280 19.14 -8.71 -2.28
N THR A 281 19.44 -9.70 -3.09
CA THR A 281 18.52 -10.82 -3.37
C THR A 281 18.10 -11.61 -2.13
N GLN A 282 18.98 -11.74 -1.12
CA GLN A 282 18.64 -12.40 0.15
C GLN A 282 17.65 -11.57 0.97
N VAL A 283 17.82 -10.24 1.01
CA VAL A 283 16.89 -9.35 1.69
C VAL A 283 15.51 -9.45 1.04
N VAL A 284 15.46 -9.30 -0.28
CA VAL A 284 14.22 -9.32 -1.08
C VAL A 284 13.46 -10.64 -0.88
N VAL A 285 14.10 -11.79 -1.11
CA VAL A 285 13.43 -13.09 -0.98
C VAL A 285 12.96 -13.36 0.45
N ARG A 286 13.73 -13.00 1.46
CA ARG A 286 13.32 -13.17 2.86
C ARG A 286 12.12 -12.31 3.21
N PHE A 287 12.04 -11.08 2.70
CA PHE A 287 10.91 -10.20 2.90
C PHE A 287 9.65 -10.71 2.19
N TRP A 288 9.79 -11.31 0.99
CA TRP A 288 8.69 -12.01 0.33
C TRP A 288 8.16 -13.18 1.16
N ILE A 289 9.06 -14.00 1.73
CA ILE A 289 8.67 -15.13 2.59
C ILE A 289 7.91 -14.62 3.82
N ILE A 290 8.43 -13.58 4.49
CA ILE A 290 7.75 -12.97 5.64
C ILE A 290 6.37 -12.45 5.24
N THR A 291 6.27 -11.72 4.12
CA THR A 291 4.97 -11.22 3.63
C THR A 291 4.01 -12.35 3.34
N MET A 292 4.47 -13.43 2.68
CA MET A 292 3.63 -14.61 2.41
C MET A 292 3.08 -15.21 3.72
N MET A 293 3.92 -15.37 4.75
CA MET A 293 3.48 -15.87 6.06
C MET A 293 2.44 -14.94 6.69
N LEU A 294 2.65 -13.63 6.64
CA LEU A 294 1.72 -12.63 7.18
C LEU A 294 0.39 -12.61 6.41
N VAL A 295 0.43 -12.78 5.10
CA VAL A 295 -0.77 -12.91 4.25
C VAL A 295 -1.55 -14.17 4.62
N LEU A 296 -0.88 -15.31 4.82
CA LEU A 296 -1.54 -16.53 5.26
C LEU A 296 -2.18 -16.38 6.65
N ILE A 297 -1.52 -15.68 7.58
CA ILE A 297 -2.10 -15.33 8.90
C ILE A 297 -3.33 -14.45 8.73
N GLY A 298 -3.26 -13.44 7.84
CA GLY A 298 -4.40 -12.59 7.53
C GLY A 298 -5.58 -13.39 6.96
N LEU A 299 -5.35 -14.28 6.00
CA LEU A 299 -6.38 -15.14 5.42
C LEU A 299 -6.95 -16.15 6.44
N ALA A 300 -6.13 -16.62 7.39
CA ALA A 300 -6.59 -17.53 8.44
C ALA A 300 -7.66 -16.89 9.34
N SER A 301 -7.67 -15.55 9.48
CA SER A 301 -8.71 -14.81 10.24
C SER A 301 -10.13 -15.03 9.69
N LEU A 302 -10.29 -15.40 8.43
CA LEU A 302 -11.58 -15.72 7.83
C LEU A 302 -12.27 -16.91 8.52
N LYS A 303 -11.49 -17.88 8.98
CA LYS A 303 -12.03 -19.13 9.55
C LYS A 303 -11.85 -19.25 11.07
N ILE A 304 -10.89 -18.55 11.65
CA ILE A 304 -10.68 -18.54 13.11
C ILE A 304 -11.79 -17.71 13.75
N ARG A 305 -12.53 -18.33 14.63
CA ARG A 305 -13.65 -17.77 15.38
C ARG A 305 -13.26 -17.60 16.84
#